data_e5077c865f29e5280dff29fb8c4763dc
#
_entry.id   e5077c865f29e5280dff29fb8c4763dc
#
_cell.length_a   1.000
_cell.length_b   1.000
_cell.length_c   1.000
_cell.angle_alpha   90.00
_cell.angle_beta   90.00
_cell.angle_gamma   90.00
#
_symmetry.space_group_name_H-M   'P 1'
#
loop_
_entity.id
_entity.type
_entity.pdbx_description
1 polymer ?
#
loop_
_entity_poly.entity_id
_entity_poly.type
_entity_poly.pdbx_seq_one_letter_code
_entity_poly.pdbx_strand_id
1 'polypeptide(L)'
;MSILVIGANGGIGSKLVDQLKEDNVDFTAGVRKDEQVSELENNDIKALNIDVENDSIEDLTNKFQSFDKVIFSVGSGGSTGADKTFYVDLDGAVKTIKASEKAGIKHYVMVSTYDSRREAFDASGDLKPYTIAKHYADDYLRHSDLNYTIVHPGGLKDDAGTGKIKADLYFDSYSTIPREDVARVLKYVVTSDKFSNQEFQILSGESTIEDALKAYE
;
A
#
# COMPACT_ATOMS: atom_id res chain seq x y z
N MET A 1 -16.08 10.55 3.01
CA MET A 1 -15.21 9.38 2.70
C MET A 1 -13.92 9.61 3.45
N SER A 2 -13.63 8.78 4.43
CA SER A 2 -12.43 8.89 5.27
C SER A 2 -11.44 7.78 4.92
N ILE A 3 -10.17 8.14 4.75
CA ILE A 3 -9.10 7.25 4.31
C ILE A 3 -8.08 7.09 5.44
N LEU A 4 -7.69 5.86 5.74
CA LEU A 4 -6.55 5.56 6.62
C LEU A 4 -5.35 5.13 5.77
N VAL A 5 -4.23 5.84 5.91
CA VAL A 5 -2.96 5.51 5.24
C VAL A 5 -2.02 4.85 6.24
N ILE A 6 -1.90 3.52 6.23
CA ILE A 6 -0.98 2.78 7.11
C ILE A 6 0.42 2.75 6.46
N GLY A 7 1.44 3.13 7.23
CA GLY A 7 2.80 3.31 6.73
C GLY A 7 3.06 4.72 6.19
N ALA A 8 2.33 5.72 6.68
CA ALA A 8 2.35 7.10 6.21
C ALA A 8 3.74 7.78 6.28
N ASN A 9 4.65 7.31 7.14
CA ASN A 9 6.03 7.82 7.22
C ASN A 9 7.03 7.05 6.34
N GLY A 10 6.56 6.07 5.57
CA GLY A 10 7.39 5.31 4.61
C GLY A 10 7.67 6.09 3.32
N GLY A 11 8.61 5.59 2.49
CA GLY A 11 9.03 6.28 1.27
C GLY A 11 7.92 6.55 0.25
N ILE A 12 6.89 5.69 0.14
CA ILE A 12 5.69 5.92 -0.66
C ILE A 12 4.64 6.68 0.17
N GLY A 13 4.43 6.25 1.42
CA GLY A 13 3.39 6.78 2.30
C GLY A 13 3.53 8.28 2.55
N SER A 14 4.74 8.80 2.78
CA SER A 14 4.96 10.24 2.98
C SER A 14 4.58 11.06 1.75
N LYS A 15 4.95 10.59 0.55
CA LYS A 15 4.57 11.27 -0.71
C LYS A 15 3.05 11.21 -0.96
N LEU A 16 2.39 10.12 -0.56
CA LEU A 16 0.94 10.00 -0.64
C LEU A 16 0.25 10.97 0.31
N VAL A 17 0.73 11.08 1.55
CA VAL A 17 0.23 12.02 2.56
C VAL A 17 0.32 13.46 2.05
N ASP A 18 1.47 13.86 1.49
CA ASP A 18 1.64 15.20 0.90
C ASP A 18 0.63 15.46 -0.22
N GLN A 19 0.47 14.51 -1.14
CA GLN A 19 -0.46 14.64 -2.27
C GLN A 19 -1.93 14.66 -1.84
N LEU A 20 -2.32 13.89 -0.83
CA LEU A 20 -3.70 13.91 -0.29
C LEU A 20 -3.99 15.22 0.42
N LYS A 21 -3.00 15.76 1.15
CA LYS A 21 -3.10 17.08 1.81
C LYS A 21 -3.24 18.20 0.80
N GLU A 22 -2.42 18.22 -0.25
CA GLU A 22 -2.49 19.22 -1.34
C GLU A 22 -3.87 19.26 -2.00
N ASP A 23 -4.49 18.09 -2.21
CA ASP A 23 -5.81 17.97 -2.83
C ASP A 23 -6.97 18.12 -1.83
N ASN A 24 -6.70 18.42 -0.55
CA ASN A 24 -7.69 18.54 0.52
C ASN A 24 -8.58 17.29 0.69
N VAL A 25 -8.03 16.11 0.47
CA VAL A 25 -8.72 14.83 0.71
C VAL A 25 -8.79 14.57 2.23
N ASP A 26 -9.91 14.05 2.73
CA ASP A 26 -10.02 13.68 4.14
C ASP A 26 -9.33 12.34 4.40
N PHE A 27 -8.22 12.37 5.11
CA PHE A 27 -7.43 11.20 5.48
C PHE A 27 -6.84 11.31 6.89
N THR A 28 -6.37 10.18 7.40
CA THR A 28 -5.57 10.07 8.62
C THR A 28 -4.32 9.26 8.34
N ALA A 29 -3.18 9.77 8.77
CA ALA A 29 -1.89 9.12 8.62
C ALA A 29 -1.66 8.10 9.75
N GLY A 30 -1.57 6.80 9.41
CA GLY A 30 -1.22 5.72 10.34
C GLY A 30 0.29 5.53 10.41
N VAL A 31 0.89 5.77 11.57
CA VAL A 31 2.33 5.68 11.82
C VAL A 31 2.63 4.87 13.08
N ARG A 32 3.84 4.28 13.15
CA ARG A 32 4.19 3.32 14.20
C ARG A 32 4.53 3.93 15.55
N LYS A 33 5.01 5.19 15.57
CA LYS A 33 5.55 5.82 16.78
C LYS A 33 4.76 7.07 17.16
N ASP A 34 4.58 7.29 18.46
CA ASP A 34 3.86 8.46 18.98
C ASP A 34 4.56 9.78 18.65
N GLU A 35 5.90 9.78 18.53
CA GLU A 35 6.64 10.95 18.09
C GLU A 35 6.27 11.33 16.64
N GLN A 36 6.06 10.32 15.78
CA GLN A 36 5.62 10.55 14.39
C GLN A 36 4.19 11.07 14.32
N VAL A 37 3.31 10.62 15.23
CA VAL A 37 1.95 11.18 15.36
C VAL A 37 2.05 12.65 15.69
N SER A 38 2.80 13.01 16.72
CA SER A 38 2.97 14.40 17.17
C SER A 38 3.58 15.30 16.07
N GLU A 39 4.54 14.76 15.30
CA GLU A 39 5.15 15.50 14.19
C GLU A 39 4.14 15.79 13.08
N LEU A 40 3.30 14.84 12.70
CA LEU A 40 2.27 15.01 11.67
C LEU A 40 1.18 15.98 12.14
N GLU A 41 0.73 15.86 13.39
CA GLU A 41 -0.27 16.77 13.97
C GLU A 41 0.23 18.22 14.05
N ASN A 42 1.51 18.44 14.36
CA ASN A 42 2.15 19.76 14.31
C ASN A 42 2.20 20.36 12.89
N ASN A 43 2.05 19.52 11.87
CA ASN A 43 1.93 19.93 10.47
C ASN A 43 0.50 19.90 9.94
N ASP A 44 -0.51 20.02 10.81
CA ASP A 44 -1.94 20.00 10.46
C ASP A 44 -2.38 18.74 9.68
N ILE A 45 -1.79 17.58 10.00
CA ILE A 45 -2.16 16.28 9.43
C ILE A 45 -2.73 15.41 10.55
N LYS A 46 -3.98 14.95 10.41
CA LYS A 46 -4.56 13.97 11.32
C LYS A 46 -3.71 12.72 11.33
N ALA A 47 -3.31 12.25 12.51
CA ALA A 47 -2.47 11.06 12.63
C ALA A 47 -2.96 10.10 13.71
N LEU A 48 -2.57 8.84 13.60
CA LEU A 48 -2.94 7.77 14.52
C LEU A 48 -1.78 6.79 14.67
N ASN A 49 -1.53 6.36 15.91
CA ASN A 49 -0.55 5.31 16.16
C ASN A 49 -1.12 3.96 15.67
N ILE A 50 -0.40 3.31 14.76
CA ILE A 50 -0.70 1.97 14.23
C ILE A 50 0.60 1.17 14.15
N ASP A 51 0.76 0.21 15.05
CA ASP A 51 1.88 -0.73 15.03
C ASP A 51 1.40 -2.10 14.52
N VAL A 52 1.54 -2.33 13.22
CA VAL A 52 1.09 -3.58 12.59
C VAL A 52 1.80 -4.83 13.12
N GLU A 53 2.97 -4.67 13.74
CA GLU A 53 3.71 -5.77 14.35
C GLU A 53 3.15 -6.13 15.75
N ASN A 54 2.83 -5.13 16.57
CA ASN A 54 2.51 -5.34 17.98
C ASN A 54 1.02 -5.17 18.32
N ASP A 55 0.27 -4.35 17.59
CA ASP A 55 -1.19 -4.23 17.78
C ASP A 55 -1.89 -5.57 17.52
N SER A 56 -2.86 -5.91 18.36
CA SER A 56 -3.74 -7.04 18.13
C SER A 56 -4.76 -6.74 17.00
N ILE A 57 -5.41 -7.78 16.47
CA ILE A 57 -6.50 -7.59 15.50
C ILE A 57 -7.64 -6.78 16.12
N GLU A 58 -7.91 -6.93 17.42
CA GLU A 58 -8.94 -6.18 18.12
C GLU A 58 -8.58 -4.69 18.24
N ASP A 59 -7.33 -4.38 18.61
CA ASP A 59 -6.84 -2.99 18.67
C ASP A 59 -6.94 -2.33 17.29
N LEU A 60 -6.47 -3.00 16.25
CA LEU A 60 -6.58 -2.51 14.87
C LEU A 60 -8.03 -2.33 14.44
N THR A 61 -8.93 -3.27 14.77
CA THR A 61 -10.36 -3.16 14.47
C THR A 61 -10.95 -1.90 15.09
N ASN A 62 -10.66 -1.65 16.36
CA ASN A 62 -11.15 -0.47 17.07
C ASN A 62 -10.62 0.83 16.44
N LYS A 63 -9.34 0.83 16.05
CA LYS A 63 -8.71 1.98 15.37
C LYS A 63 -9.31 2.23 13.97
N PHE A 64 -9.84 1.21 13.29
CA PHE A 64 -10.35 1.31 11.91
C PHE A 64 -11.83 1.69 11.80
N GLN A 65 -12.61 1.65 12.86
CA GLN A 65 -14.08 1.84 12.84
C GLN A 65 -14.58 3.15 12.22
N SER A 66 -13.74 4.19 12.19
CA SER A 66 -14.14 5.51 11.66
C SER A 66 -13.76 5.73 10.19
N PHE A 67 -13.17 4.74 9.53
CA PHE A 67 -12.69 4.86 8.17
C PHE A 67 -13.55 4.09 7.16
N ASP A 68 -13.63 4.64 5.95
CA ASP A 68 -14.26 3.98 4.81
C ASP A 68 -13.26 3.13 4.01
N LYS A 69 -12.01 3.62 3.89
CA LYS A 69 -10.98 3.01 3.06
C LYS A 69 -9.64 2.93 3.80
N VAL A 70 -8.87 1.89 3.50
CA VAL A 70 -7.53 1.67 4.05
C VAL A 70 -6.53 1.54 2.91
N ILE A 71 -5.39 2.21 3.03
CA ILE A 71 -4.21 1.97 2.20
C ILE A 71 -3.13 1.35 3.06
N PHE A 72 -2.66 0.16 2.70
CA PHE A 72 -1.54 -0.51 3.34
C PHE A 72 -0.27 -0.32 2.51
N SER A 73 0.59 0.61 2.96
CA SER A 73 1.88 0.94 2.34
C SER A 73 3.03 0.67 3.31
N VAL A 74 2.95 -0.47 4.02
CA VAL A 74 3.97 -0.87 5.00
C VAL A 74 4.91 -1.90 4.37
N GLY A 75 6.19 -1.79 4.71
CA GLY A 75 7.20 -2.79 4.48
C GLY A 75 8.26 -2.72 5.58
N SER A 76 8.86 -3.85 5.92
CA SER A 76 9.88 -3.94 6.95
C SER A 76 11.15 -3.16 6.62
N GLY A 77 11.36 -2.86 5.34
CA GLY A 77 12.55 -2.16 4.83
C GLY A 77 13.72 -3.10 4.50
N GLY A 78 14.54 -2.69 3.52
CA GLY A 78 15.64 -3.52 3.00
C GLY A 78 16.82 -3.72 3.95
N SER A 79 16.85 -3.05 5.10
CA SER A 79 17.92 -3.17 6.11
C SER A 79 17.57 -4.10 7.29
N THR A 80 16.36 -4.71 7.27
CA THR A 80 15.89 -5.60 8.33
C THR A 80 16.04 -7.08 7.93
N GLY A 81 16.02 -7.98 8.92
CA GLY A 81 16.09 -9.42 8.68
C GLY A 81 14.78 -10.01 8.17
N ALA A 82 14.85 -11.26 7.70
CA ALA A 82 13.68 -11.99 7.21
C ALA A 82 12.57 -12.17 8.28
N ASP A 83 12.92 -12.18 9.56
CA ASP A 83 11.97 -12.18 10.67
C ASP A 83 11.02 -10.98 10.61
N LYS A 84 11.56 -9.78 10.38
CA LYS A 84 10.74 -8.57 10.22
C LYS A 84 9.85 -8.61 8.97
N THR A 85 10.31 -9.24 7.89
CA THR A 85 9.50 -9.50 6.72
C THR A 85 8.26 -10.33 7.08
N PHE A 86 8.41 -11.39 7.88
CA PHE A 86 7.26 -12.19 8.31
C PHE A 86 6.33 -11.44 9.27
N TYR A 87 6.87 -10.71 10.24
CA TYR A 87 6.04 -10.01 11.22
C TYR A 87 5.34 -8.78 10.65
N VAL A 88 5.96 -8.06 9.74
CA VAL A 88 5.46 -6.78 9.23
C VAL A 88 4.78 -6.95 7.87
N ASP A 89 5.49 -7.55 6.88
CA ASP A 89 4.98 -7.63 5.49
C ASP A 89 3.90 -8.70 5.33
N LEU A 90 3.98 -9.81 6.09
CA LEU A 90 2.97 -10.86 6.03
C LEU A 90 1.95 -10.75 7.17
N ASP A 91 2.35 -10.99 8.43
CA ASP A 91 1.38 -11.04 9.54
C ASP A 91 0.73 -9.69 9.80
N GLY A 92 1.50 -8.59 9.69
CA GLY A 92 0.97 -7.23 9.77
C GLY A 92 -0.09 -6.95 8.70
N ALA A 93 0.14 -7.37 7.45
CA ALA A 93 -0.86 -7.27 6.39
C ALA A 93 -2.10 -8.11 6.71
N VAL A 94 -1.94 -9.38 7.10
CA VAL A 94 -3.06 -10.27 7.45
C VAL A 94 -3.87 -9.72 8.63
N LYS A 95 -3.23 -9.20 9.67
CA LYS A 95 -3.92 -8.56 10.81
C LYS A 95 -4.75 -7.35 10.39
N THR A 96 -4.19 -6.49 9.53
CA THR A 96 -4.91 -5.30 9.03
C THR A 96 -6.05 -5.66 8.09
N ILE A 97 -5.93 -6.72 7.27
CA ILE A 97 -7.03 -7.25 6.45
C ILE A 97 -8.16 -7.73 7.34
N LYS A 98 -7.88 -8.59 8.35
CA LYS A 98 -8.87 -9.09 9.31
C LYS A 98 -9.55 -7.96 10.09
N ALA A 99 -8.79 -6.96 10.50
CA ALA A 99 -9.32 -5.81 11.19
C ALA A 99 -10.23 -4.97 10.29
N SER A 100 -9.86 -4.83 9.01
CA SER A 100 -10.66 -4.14 8.00
C SER A 100 -11.99 -4.82 7.73
N GLU A 101 -12.01 -6.16 7.62
CA GLU A 101 -13.27 -6.94 7.50
C GLU A 101 -14.19 -6.68 8.69
N LYS A 102 -13.66 -6.78 9.92
CA LYS A 102 -14.43 -6.57 11.15
C LYS A 102 -14.91 -5.13 11.33
N ALA A 103 -14.15 -4.15 10.89
CA ALA A 103 -14.51 -2.74 10.95
C ALA A 103 -15.46 -2.29 9.83
N GLY A 104 -15.71 -3.13 8.84
CA GLY A 104 -16.58 -2.82 7.70
C GLY A 104 -15.95 -1.84 6.69
N ILE A 105 -14.65 -1.92 6.51
CA ILE A 105 -13.92 -1.13 5.50
C ILE A 105 -14.46 -1.48 4.11
N LYS A 106 -14.76 -0.44 3.32
CA LYS A 106 -15.38 -0.58 2.00
C LYS A 106 -14.39 -0.86 0.88
N HIS A 107 -13.12 -0.44 1.06
CA HIS A 107 -12.07 -0.65 0.06
C HIS A 107 -10.70 -0.72 0.74
N TYR A 108 -9.95 -1.78 0.45
CA TYR A 108 -8.60 -2.01 0.95
C TYR A 108 -7.60 -1.97 -0.21
N VAL A 109 -6.67 -1.02 -0.17
CA VAL A 109 -5.63 -0.87 -1.20
C VAL A 109 -4.30 -1.34 -0.63
N MET A 110 -3.66 -2.32 -1.26
CA MET A 110 -2.37 -2.86 -0.82
C MET A 110 -1.25 -2.56 -1.81
N VAL A 111 -0.13 -2.08 -1.29
CA VAL A 111 1.13 -2.02 -2.03
C VAL A 111 1.86 -3.34 -1.86
N SER A 112 1.97 -4.10 -2.94
CA SER A 112 2.69 -5.36 -2.99
C SER A 112 4.09 -5.20 -3.62
N THR A 113 4.61 -6.22 -4.27
CA THR A 113 5.89 -6.21 -4.99
C THR A 113 5.68 -6.53 -6.47
N TYR A 114 6.63 -6.18 -7.31
CA TYR A 114 6.55 -6.27 -8.77
C TYR A 114 5.99 -7.60 -9.26
N ASP A 115 6.56 -8.71 -8.85
CA ASP A 115 6.07 -10.05 -9.16
C ASP A 115 6.02 -10.88 -7.88
N SER A 116 4.81 -10.97 -7.30
CA SER A 116 4.56 -11.79 -6.12
C SER A 116 4.08 -13.21 -6.46
N ARG A 117 4.02 -13.58 -7.74
CA ARG A 117 3.58 -14.93 -8.14
C ARG A 117 4.54 -16.00 -7.63
N ARG A 118 4.00 -17.18 -7.39
CA ARG A 118 4.80 -18.31 -6.90
C ARG A 118 5.98 -18.66 -7.82
N GLU A 119 5.80 -18.52 -9.12
CA GLU A 119 6.81 -18.77 -10.16
C GLU A 119 8.02 -17.83 -10.04
N ALA A 120 7.83 -16.64 -9.43
CA ALA A 120 8.90 -15.66 -9.25
C ALA A 120 9.80 -15.94 -8.02
N PHE A 121 9.45 -16.89 -7.14
CA PHE A 121 10.16 -17.10 -5.88
C PHE A 121 11.65 -17.43 -6.06
N ASP A 122 11.97 -18.33 -6.98
CA ASP A 122 13.35 -18.75 -7.18
C ASP A 122 14.17 -17.70 -7.96
N ALA A 123 13.51 -16.89 -8.78
CA ALA A 123 14.15 -15.80 -9.52
C ALA A 123 14.40 -14.54 -8.67
N SER A 124 13.76 -14.42 -7.49
CA SER A 124 13.87 -13.22 -6.65
C SER A 124 15.15 -13.15 -5.79
N GLY A 125 16.01 -14.19 -5.82
CA GLY A 125 17.31 -14.18 -5.14
C GLY A 125 17.19 -13.87 -3.64
N ASP A 126 17.95 -12.89 -3.15
CA ASP A 126 17.94 -12.48 -1.75
C ASP A 126 16.60 -11.88 -1.29
N LEU A 127 15.74 -11.46 -2.23
CA LEU A 127 14.38 -11.00 -1.93
C LEU A 127 13.37 -12.14 -1.80
N LYS A 128 13.78 -13.40 -1.92
CA LYS A 128 12.87 -14.56 -1.85
C LYS A 128 11.98 -14.57 -0.59
N PRO A 129 12.48 -14.34 0.64
CA PRO A 129 11.62 -14.25 1.83
C PRO A 129 10.56 -13.15 1.72
N TYR A 130 10.94 -11.99 1.18
CA TYR A 130 10.05 -10.88 0.95
C TYR A 130 8.99 -11.19 -0.11
N THR A 131 9.39 -11.75 -1.25
CA THR A 131 8.46 -12.14 -2.32
C THR A 131 7.45 -13.18 -1.82
N ILE A 132 7.89 -14.16 -1.01
CA ILE A 132 7.00 -15.14 -0.37
C ILE A 132 6.01 -14.46 0.57
N ALA A 133 6.47 -13.54 1.43
CA ALA A 133 5.61 -12.83 2.36
C ALA A 133 4.53 -12.01 1.64
N LYS A 134 4.92 -11.28 0.58
CA LYS A 134 3.99 -10.51 -0.24
C LYS A 134 3.01 -11.41 -1.00
N HIS A 135 3.46 -12.54 -1.55
CA HIS A 135 2.58 -13.53 -2.18
C HIS A 135 1.43 -13.96 -1.26
N TYR A 136 1.77 -14.40 -0.04
CA TYR A 136 0.75 -14.88 0.88
C TYR A 136 -0.11 -13.76 1.47
N ALA A 137 0.39 -12.55 1.61
CA ALA A 137 -0.41 -11.39 1.97
C ALA A 137 -1.42 -11.05 0.87
N ASP A 138 -0.98 -11.04 -0.40
CA ASP A 138 -1.84 -10.82 -1.57
C ASP A 138 -2.91 -11.92 -1.68
N ASP A 139 -2.49 -13.19 -1.50
CA ASP A 139 -3.40 -14.34 -1.55
C ASP A 139 -4.46 -14.26 -0.44
N TYR A 140 -4.04 -13.86 0.76
CA TYR A 140 -4.98 -13.66 1.87
C TYR A 140 -6.01 -12.57 1.56
N LEU A 141 -5.58 -11.44 0.97
CA LEU A 141 -6.46 -10.35 0.57
C LEU A 141 -7.45 -10.77 -0.52
N ARG A 142 -6.99 -11.52 -1.53
CA ARG A 142 -7.86 -12.05 -2.61
C ARG A 142 -8.97 -12.95 -2.09
N HIS A 143 -8.73 -13.68 -0.99
CA HIS A 143 -9.69 -14.60 -0.37
C HIS A 143 -10.50 -13.96 0.77
N SER A 144 -10.32 -12.67 1.03
CA SER A 144 -11.11 -11.93 2.01
C SER A 144 -12.45 -11.45 1.42
N ASP A 145 -13.36 -11.01 2.29
CA ASP A 145 -14.65 -10.41 1.89
C ASP A 145 -14.53 -8.92 1.52
N LEU A 146 -13.30 -8.35 1.50
CA LEU A 146 -13.08 -6.94 1.18
C LEU A 146 -13.11 -6.68 -0.33
N ASN A 147 -13.68 -5.54 -0.72
CA ASN A 147 -13.29 -4.96 -2.00
C ASN A 147 -11.84 -4.51 -1.91
N TYR A 148 -11.01 -4.93 -2.86
CA TYR A 148 -9.59 -4.64 -2.79
C TYR A 148 -9.02 -4.10 -4.11
N THR A 149 -7.86 -3.46 -3.99
CA THR A 149 -6.93 -3.23 -5.10
C THR A 149 -5.52 -3.58 -4.65
N ILE A 150 -4.83 -4.42 -5.42
CA ILE A 150 -3.41 -4.74 -5.18
C ILE A 150 -2.57 -4.06 -6.26
N VAL A 151 -1.68 -3.18 -5.82
CA VAL A 151 -0.74 -2.46 -6.71
C VAL A 151 0.64 -3.08 -6.58
N HIS A 152 1.20 -3.53 -7.71
CA HIS A 152 2.50 -4.18 -7.82
C HIS A 152 3.51 -3.24 -8.50
N PRO A 153 4.19 -2.37 -7.75
CA PRO A 153 5.16 -1.46 -8.34
C PRO A 153 6.45 -2.18 -8.74
N GLY A 154 7.05 -1.76 -9.83
CA GLY A 154 8.42 -2.12 -10.18
C GLY A 154 9.45 -1.63 -9.16
N GLY A 155 10.74 -1.70 -9.50
CA GLY A 155 11.81 -1.24 -8.61
C GLY A 155 11.64 0.23 -8.24
N LEU A 156 11.56 0.50 -6.96
CA LEU A 156 11.27 1.83 -6.44
C LEU A 156 12.49 2.74 -6.50
N LYS A 157 12.31 3.95 -7.04
CA LYS A 157 13.33 5.01 -7.10
C LYS A 157 12.88 6.25 -6.34
N ASP A 158 13.85 7.08 -5.95
CA ASP A 158 13.62 8.37 -5.29
C ASP A 158 13.70 9.57 -6.28
N ASP A 159 13.77 9.29 -7.59
CA ASP A 159 13.66 10.30 -8.63
C ASP A 159 12.31 11.03 -8.56
N ALA A 160 12.27 12.25 -9.10
CA ALA A 160 11.01 12.99 -9.24
C ALA A 160 10.03 12.20 -10.12
N GLY A 161 8.77 12.17 -9.70
CA GLY A 161 7.70 11.53 -10.46
C GLY A 161 7.35 12.31 -11.74
N THR A 162 7.01 11.58 -12.78
CA THR A 162 6.63 12.15 -14.07
C THR A 162 5.12 12.25 -14.28
N GLY A 163 4.34 11.57 -13.45
CA GLY A 163 2.89 11.39 -13.64
C GLY A 163 2.54 10.46 -14.80
N LYS A 164 3.55 9.78 -15.37
CA LYS A 164 3.38 8.88 -16.50
C LYS A 164 3.81 7.47 -16.15
N ILE A 165 2.94 6.51 -16.42
CA ILE A 165 3.13 5.10 -16.12
C ILE A 165 2.75 4.22 -17.29
N LYS A 166 3.06 2.95 -17.21
CA LYS A 166 2.38 1.84 -17.88
C LYS A 166 1.84 0.88 -16.82
N ALA A 167 0.69 0.32 -17.07
CA ALA A 167 0.06 -0.68 -16.21
C ALA A 167 -0.30 -1.90 -17.05
N ASP A 168 -0.07 -3.08 -16.48
CA ASP A 168 -0.49 -4.36 -17.05
C ASP A 168 -0.69 -5.37 -15.93
N LEU A 169 -1.37 -6.47 -16.20
CA LEU A 169 -1.46 -7.58 -15.26
C LEU A 169 -0.07 -8.18 -15.00
N TYR A 170 0.72 -8.35 -16.06
CA TYR A 170 2.11 -8.78 -16.00
C TYR A 170 2.94 -8.12 -17.09
N PHE A 171 4.18 -7.75 -16.74
CA PHE A 171 5.18 -7.33 -17.72
C PHE A 171 6.23 -8.42 -17.92
N ASP A 172 6.64 -8.62 -19.17
CA ASP A 172 7.71 -9.58 -19.53
C ASP A 172 9.10 -9.13 -19.07
N SER A 173 9.26 -7.85 -18.75
CA SER A 173 10.54 -7.29 -18.34
C SER A 173 10.41 -6.38 -17.13
N TYR A 174 11.28 -6.62 -16.14
CA TYR A 174 11.41 -5.78 -14.97
C TYR A 174 11.88 -4.35 -15.35
N SER A 175 11.31 -3.36 -14.69
CA SER A 175 11.74 -1.97 -14.76
C SER A 175 11.43 -1.26 -13.43
N THR A 176 11.66 0.04 -13.38
CA THR A 176 11.55 0.85 -12.16
C THR A 176 10.42 1.87 -12.27
N ILE A 177 10.07 2.45 -11.13
CA ILE A 177 9.08 3.52 -11.02
C ILE A 177 9.44 4.45 -9.84
N PRO A 178 9.31 5.78 -9.98
CA PRO A 178 9.44 6.69 -8.85
C PRO A 178 8.38 6.43 -7.77
N ARG A 179 8.79 6.48 -6.50
CA ARG A 179 7.84 6.37 -5.36
C ARG A 179 6.74 7.43 -5.43
N GLU A 180 7.05 8.58 -5.97
CA GLU A 180 6.09 9.67 -6.16
C GLU A 180 4.98 9.29 -7.16
N ASP A 181 5.30 8.58 -8.24
CA ASP A 181 4.30 8.10 -9.19
C ASP A 181 3.48 6.92 -8.62
N VAL A 182 4.08 6.06 -7.79
CA VAL A 182 3.31 5.05 -7.03
C VAL A 182 2.31 5.74 -6.10
N ALA A 183 2.72 6.80 -5.38
CA ALA A 183 1.82 7.58 -4.52
C ALA A 183 0.67 8.20 -5.32
N ARG A 184 0.93 8.74 -6.52
CA ARG A 184 -0.11 9.26 -7.42
C ARG A 184 -1.12 8.18 -7.86
N VAL A 185 -0.63 6.98 -8.16
CA VAL A 185 -1.49 5.82 -8.47
C VAL A 185 -2.37 5.48 -7.29
N LEU A 186 -1.80 5.36 -6.08
CA LEU A 186 -2.56 5.05 -4.87
C LEU A 186 -3.63 6.12 -4.58
N LYS A 187 -3.28 7.40 -4.74
CA LYS A 187 -4.23 8.51 -4.62
C LYS A 187 -5.37 8.37 -5.63
N TYR A 188 -5.07 8.12 -6.90
CA TYR A 188 -6.09 7.95 -7.94
C TYR A 188 -7.01 6.77 -7.66
N VAL A 189 -6.46 5.62 -7.26
CA VAL A 189 -7.21 4.41 -6.90
C VAL A 189 -8.13 4.66 -5.70
N VAL A 190 -7.61 5.23 -4.62
CA VAL A 190 -8.39 5.37 -3.37
C VAL A 190 -9.44 6.45 -3.44
N THR A 191 -9.24 7.51 -4.24
CA THR A 191 -10.21 8.59 -4.41
C THR A 191 -11.29 8.26 -5.45
N SER A 192 -11.12 7.15 -6.19
CA SER A 192 -12.09 6.61 -7.13
C SER A 192 -12.87 5.43 -6.52
N ASP A 193 -14.08 5.18 -6.97
CA ASP A 193 -14.88 3.99 -6.61
C ASP A 193 -14.86 2.93 -7.73
N LYS A 194 -13.86 2.96 -8.62
CA LYS A 194 -13.82 2.18 -9.84
C LYS A 194 -12.98 0.89 -9.75
N PHE A 195 -12.04 0.81 -8.81
CA PHE A 195 -11.02 -0.26 -8.76
C PHE A 195 -11.37 -1.39 -7.78
N SER A 196 -12.57 -1.93 -7.88
CA SER A 196 -13.01 -3.02 -7.01
C SER A 196 -12.47 -4.38 -7.50
N ASN A 197 -11.80 -5.11 -6.63
CA ASN A 197 -11.23 -6.44 -6.90
C ASN A 197 -10.28 -6.45 -8.11
N GLN A 198 -9.40 -5.44 -8.15
CA GLN A 198 -8.41 -5.28 -9.19
C GLN A 198 -7.01 -5.53 -8.69
N GLU A 199 -6.13 -6.02 -9.55
CA GLU A 199 -4.69 -6.03 -9.32
C GLU A 199 -3.95 -5.74 -10.62
N PHE A 200 -2.84 -5.03 -10.52
CA PHE A 200 -2.01 -4.68 -11.66
C PHE A 200 -0.60 -4.28 -11.26
N GLN A 201 0.33 -4.57 -12.15
CA GLN A 201 1.71 -4.07 -12.09
C GLN A 201 1.78 -2.66 -12.65
N ILE A 202 2.66 -1.83 -12.08
CA ILE A 202 2.94 -0.48 -12.57
C ILE A 202 4.44 -0.23 -12.73
N LEU A 203 4.80 0.37 -13.85
CA LEU A 203 6.17 0.78 -14.18
C LEU A 203 6.17 2.21 -14.73
N SER A 204 7.32 2.88 -14.78
CA SER A 204 7.47 4.12 -15.55
C SER A 204 7.05 3.89 -17.00
N GLY A 205 6.34 4.85 -17.59
CA GLY A 205 5.78 4.75 -18.93
C GLY A 205 5.57 6.12 -19.57
N GLU A 206 4.71 6.15 -20.61
CA GLU A 206 4.42 7.35 -21.38
C GLU A 206 2.95 7.80 -21.24
N SER A 207 2.06 6.93 -20.72
CA SER A 207 0.64 7.24 -20.55
C SER A 207 0.38 7.97 -19.24
N THR A 208 -0.64 8.82 -19.20
CA THR A 208 -1.14 9.36 -17.93
C THR A 208 -1.62 8.22 -17.02
N ILE A 209 -1.69 8.45 -15.71
CA ILE A 209 -2.17 7.43 -14.76
C ILE A 209 -3.60 7.02 -15.11
N GLU A 210 -4.47 7.98 -15.43
CA GLU A 210 -5.85 7.73 -15.82
C GLU A 210 -5.93 6.84 -17.07
N ASP A 211 -5.21 7.18 -18.15
CA ASP A 211 -5.22 6.40 -19.39
C ASP A 211 -4.65 4.98 -19.18
N ALA A 212 -3.56 4.87 -18.40
CA ALA A 212 -2.92 3.58 -18.13
C ALA A 212 -3.80 2.64 -17.31
N LEU A 213 -4.62 3.17 -16.40
CA LEU A 213 -5.47 2.38 -15.50
C LEU A 213 -6.90 2.18 -16.03
N LYS A 214 -7.25 2.76 -17.15
CA LYS A 214 -8.61 2.73 -17.71
C LYS A 214 -9.16 1.31 -17.93
N ALA A 215 -8.30 0.35 -18.23
CA ALA A 215 -8.69 -1.05 -18.41
C ALA A 215 -9.10 -1.76 -17.09
N TYR A 216 -8.80 -1.16 -15.94
CA TYR A 216 -9.06 -1.70 -14.60
C TYR A 216 -10.20 -0.99 -13.85
N GLU A 217 -10.86 -0.02 -14.49
CA GLU A 217 -11.98 0.75 -13.93
C GLU A 217 -13.32 0.01 -13.88
#